data_1a940cc8a440464c736b47ad73876a7d
#
_entry.id   1a940cc8a440464c736b47ad73876a7d
#
_cell.length_a   1.000
_cell.length_b   1.000
_cell.length_c   1.000
_cell.angle_alpha   90.00
_cell.angle_beta   90.00
_cell.angle_gamma   90.00
#
_symmetry.space_group_name_H-M   'P 1'
#
loop_
_entity.id
_entity.type
_entity.pdbx_description
1 polymer ?
#
loop_
_entity_poly.entity_id
_entity_poly.type
_entity_poly.pdbx_seq_one_letter_code
_entity_poly.pdbx_strand_id
1 'polypeptide(L)'
;MEETKKNKVLIDLSDLKDPNCGFGQIAINYSKQFAALSVDDLHFIYLLPRGNKEFYGNNVTCIPTTHPIIHKWFPFTLPKVDIWHSVNQFNKLHRNDRNSKFIFTIHDLNFLFEEKGRKRQKYLQRMQQKIDKATIITTISHYVADEIKKYTTLHGKEIRVIYNGVERLDQQEDKKPQFATGRPFFFTIGQMRAKKNFHILIDVMKFFPEYDLYICGEDRFRYAKEIKALIKERKAINVYLTGKIEQTEKIWLYRNCESFLFPSKGEGFGLPIIEAMQFGKAIFISNYTCLPEIGNGFAYIWDKLEPEAMAKSIRKNLPLFYEQKSKIKQMKEYAYSFSYEKHIQAYINLYRELL
;
A
#
# COMPACT_ATOMS: atom_id res chain seq x y z
N MET A 1 -32.26 -14.06 27.85
CA MET A 1 -31.84 -13.55 26.53
C MET A 1 -30.78 -14.52 26.02
N GLU A 2 -31.10 -15.31 25.00
CA GLU A 2 -30.10 -16.15 24.34
C GLU A 2 -29.04 -15.22 23.72
N GLU A 3 -27.78 -15.37 24.14
CA GLU A 3 -26.67 -14.75 23.42
C GLU A 3 -26.67 -15.29 21.99
N THR A 4 -27.06 -14.48 21.04
CA THR A 4 -26.98 -14.83 19.62
C THR A 4 -25.53 -15.18 19.31
N LYS A 5 -25.28 -16.42 18.90
CA LYS A 5 -23.94 -16.92 18.57
C LYS A 5 -23.35 -16.12 17.41
N LYS A 6 -22.38 -15.25 17.70
CA LYS A 6 -21.69 -14.45 16.69
C LYS A 6 -20.81 -15.33 15.80
N ASN A 7 -20.82 -15.05 14.49
CA ASN A 7 -19.92 -15.71 13.54
C ASN A 7 -18.47 -15.24 13.75
N LYS A 8 -17.54 -16.17 13.73
CA LYS A 8 -16.13 -15.93 14.03
C LYS A 8 -15.34 -15.63 12.75
N VAL A 9 -14.76 -14.44 12.69
CA VAL A 9 -13.91 -13.99 11.57
C VAL A 9 -12.46 -13.84 12.07
N LEU A 10 -11.56 -14.71 11.60
CA LEU A 10 -10.15 -14.57 11.91
C LEU A 10 -9.47 -13.72 10.83
N ILE A 11 -8.75 -12.70 11.27
CA ILE A 11 -7.92 -11.80 10.44
C ILE A 11 -6.46 -12.08 10.75
N ASP A 12 -5.72 -12.55 9.76
CA ASP A 12 -4.30 -12.88 9.91
C ASP A 12 -3.44 -11.61 9.75
N LEU A 13 -3.06 -11.04 10.90
CA LEU A 13 -2.22 -9.85 11.03
C LEU A 13 -0.76 -10.21 11.36
N SER A 14 -0.28 -11.38 10.95
CA SER A 14 1.09 -11.86 11.28
C SER A 14 2.22 -10.95 10.75
N ASP A 15 1.91 -10.03 9.82
CA ASP A 15 2.87 -9.05 9.30
C ASP A 15 3.07 -7.80 10.20
N LEU A 16 2.35 -7.68 11.30
CA LEU A 16 2.61 -6.66 12.34
C LEU A 16 4.02 -6.73 12.93
N LYS A 17 4.75 -7.82 12.70
CA LYS A 17 6.17 -7.96 13.10
C LYS A 17 7.12 -6.94 12.48
N ASP A 18 6.78 -6.35 11.33
CA ASP A 18 7.52 -5.25 10.68
C ASP A 18 6.56 -4.08 10.37
N PRO A 19 6.29 -3.22 11.37
CA PRO A 19 5.35 -2.10 11.21
C PRO A 19 5.81 -1.04 10.20
N ASN A 20 7.08 -1.04 9.80
CA ASN A 20 7.64 -0.06 8.86
C ASN A 20 7.51 -0.49 7.39
N CYS A 21 6.98 -1.67 7.10
CA CYS A 21 6.69 -2.09 5.73
C CYS A 21 5.22 -1.81 5.36
N GLY A 22 4.90 -1.80 4.06
CA GLY A 22 3.53 -1.56 3.58
C GLY A 22 2.51 -2.53 4.18
N PHE A 23 2.85 -3.82 4.28
CA PHE A 23 1.96 -4.83 4.91
C PHE A 23 1.81 -4.61 6.41
N GLY A 24 2.85 -4.18 7.11
CA GLY A 24 2.78 -3.82 8.52
C GLY A 24 1.83 -2.65 8.76
N GLN A 25 1.91 -1.61 7.93
CA GLN A 25 0.99 -0.46 8.01
C GLN A 25 -0.46 -0.88 7.75
N ILE A 26 -0.71 -1.74 6.77
CA ILE A 26 -2.05 -2.30 6.51
C ILE A 26 -2.53 -3.09 7.73
N ALA A 27 -1.70 -3.94 8.31
CA ALA A 27 -2.07 -4.74 9.48
C ALA A 27 -2.36 -3.86 10.71
N ILE A 28 -1.59 -2.79 10.94
CA ILE A 28 -1.85 -1.79 11.99
C ILE A 28 -3.22 -1.14 11.77
N ASN A 29 -3.48 -0.66 10.57
CA ASN A 29 -4.74 0.01 10.27
C ASN A 29 -5.93 -0.95 10.38
N TYR A 30 -5.81 -2.18 9.88
CA TYR A 30 -6.85 -3.20 10.05
C TYR A 30 -7.14 -3.45 11.53
N SER A 31 -6.09 -3.64 12.35
CA SER A 31 -6.28 -3.89 13.78
C SER A 31 -7.06 -2.77 14.48
N LYS A 32 -6.71 -1.50 14.18
CA LYS A 32 -7.39 -0.33 14.74
C LYS A 32 -8.83 -0.22 14.27
N GLN A 33 -9.07 -0.35 12.97
CA GLN A 33 -10.37 -0.12 12.37
C GLN A 33 -11.39 -1.20 12.76
N PHE A 34 -11.04 -2.48 12.66
CA PHE A 34 -11.93 -3.56 13.08
C PHE A 34 -12.18 -3.56 14.60
N ALA A 35 -11.20 -3.17 15.42
CA ALA A 35 -11.36 -3.06 16.86
C ALA A 35 -12.29 -1.91 17.29
N ALA A 36 -12.35 -0.85 16.49
CA ALA A 36 -13.22 0.30 16.74
C ALA A 36 -14.70 0.01 16.38
N LEU A 37 -14.96 -1.07 15.64
CA LEU A 37 -16.32 -1.40 15.21
C LEU A 37 -17.10 -2.17 16.30
N SER A 38 -18.35 -1.77 16.50
CA SER A 38 -19.34 -2.57 17.20
C SER A 38 -20.23 -3.27 16.18
N VAL A 39 -19.99 -4.55 15.96
CA VAL A 39 -20.75 -5.39 15.01
C VAL A 39 -21.38 -6.54 15.78
N ASP A 40 -22.70 -6.61 15.76
CA ASP A 40 -23.43 -7.53 16.65
C ASP A 40 -23.42 -8.99 16.17
N ASP A 41 -23.29 -9.22 14.87
CA ASP A 41 -23.35 -10.53 14.21
C ASP A 41 -21.95 -11.15 13.98
N LEU A 42 -20.85 -10.39 14.13
CA LEU A 42 -19.49 -10.86 13.90
C LEU A 42 -18.63 -10.74 15.17
N HIS A 43 -17.75 -11.72 15.35
CA HIS A 43 -16.70 -11.71 16.37
C HIS A 43 -15.34 -11.79 15.72
N PHE A 44 -14.52 -10.74 15.85
CA PHE A 44 -13.20 -10.66 15.24
C PHE A 44 -12.13 -11.33 16.09
N ILE A 45 -11.30 -12.14 15.46
CA ILE A 45 -10.16 -12.82 16.06
C ILE A 45 -8.89 -12.40 15.30
N TYR A 46 -7.92 -11.84 15.98
CA TYR A 46 -6.64 -11.45 15.37
C TYR A 46 -5.59 -12.52 15.62
N LEU A 47 -4.93 -12.93 14.56
CA LEU A 47 -3.74 -13.77 14.62
C LEU A 47 -2.50 -12.85 14.53
N LEU A 48 -1.70 -12.77 15.60
CA LEU A 48 -0.70 -11.72 15.79
C LEU A 48 0.67 -12.28 16.17
N PRO A 49 1.77 -11.57 15.85
CA PRO A 49 3.07 -11.86 16.43
C PRO A 49 3.06 -11.66 17.95
N ARG A 50 3.88 -12.42 18.67
CA ARG A 50 4.03 -12.29 20.12
C ARG A 50 4.56 -10.90 20.50
N GLY A 51 3.96 -10.26 21.49
CA GLY A 51 4.43 -8.99 22.05
C GLY A 51 3.71 -7.74 21.58
N ASN A 52 2.88 -7.82 20.55
CA ASN A 52 2.13 -6.66 20.03
C ASN A 52 0.78 -6.49 20.73
N LYS A 53 0.75 -6.12 22.00
CA LYS A 53 -0.50 -5.91 22.77
C LYS A 53 -1.11 -4.52 22.61
N GLU A 54 -0.38 -3.55 22.08
CA GLU A 54 -0.74 -2.13 22.09
C GLU A 54 -1.82 -1.72 21.05
N PHE A 55 -2.19 -2.63 20.15
CA PHE A 55 -3.05 -2.30 19.01
C PHE A 55 -4.47 -2.87 19.13
N TYR A 56 -4.89 -3.35 20.30
CA TYR A 56 -6.13 -4.11 20.44
C TYR A 56 -7.22 -3.33 21.16
N GLY A 57 -8.40 -3.27 20.52
CA GLY A 57 -9.63 -2.85 21.17
C GLY A 57 -10.19 -3.96 22.06
N ASN A 58 -11.07 -3.59 22.98
CA ASN A 58 -11.72 -4.53 23.91
C ASN A 58 -12.68 -5.52 23.22
N ASN A 59 -13.04 -5.31 21.97
CA ASN A 59 -14.06 -6.08 21.23
C ASN A 59 -13.47 -7.20 20.35
N VAL A 60 -12.17 -7.50 20.47
CA VAL A 60 -11.49 -8.50 19.66
C VAL A 60 -10.77 -9.54 20.50
N THR A 61 -10.73 -10.78 20.04
CA THR A 61 -9.92 -11.84 20.66
C THR A 61 -8.56 -11.90 19.94
N CYS A 62 -7.47 -11.86 20.69
CA CYS A 62 -6.13 -11.93 20.14
C CYS A 62 -5.48 -13.28 20.38
N ILE A 63 -4.95 -13.90 19.32
CA ILE A 63 -4.22 -15.16 19.38
C ILE A 63 -2.76 -14.90 18.98
N PRO A 64 -1.81 -15.03 19.90
CA PRO A 64 -0.40 -14.84 19.59
C PRO A 64 0.15 -16.03 18.78
N THR A 65 0.84 -15.73 17.68
CA THR A 65 1.61 -16.74 16.92
C THR A 65 2.95 -17.02 17.61
N THR A 66 2.90 -17.73 18.74
CA THR A 66 4.10 -18.00 19.55
C THR A 66 5.06 -18.97 18.88
N HIS A 67 4.52 -19.91 18.11
CA HIS A 67 5.30 -20.96 17.44
C HIS A 67 4.75 -21.21 16.01
N PRO A 68 5.13 -20.39 15.02
CA PRO A 68 4.65 -20.57 13.64
C PRO A 68 4.92 -21.96 13.06
N ILE A 69 5.97 -22.62 13.52
CA ILE A 69 6.33 -23.98 13.10
C ILE A 69 5.30 -24.99 13.64
N ILE A 70 4.92 -24.87 14.92
CA ILE A 70 3.91 -25.74 15.56
C ILE A 70 2.56 -25.59 14.83
N HIS A 71 2.10 -24.36 14.61
CA HIS A 71 0.84 -24.10 13.92
C HIS A 71 0.84 -24.59 12.46
N LYS A 72 2.01 -24.62 11.81
CA LYS A 72 2.16 -25.17 10.46
C LYS A 72 2.02 -26.70 10.43
N TRP A 73 2.64 -27.39 11.40
CA TRP A 73 2.61 -28.86 11.47
C TRP A 73 1.36 -29.40 12.17
N PHE A 74 0.81 -28.61 13.09
CA PHE A 74 -0.39 -28.95 13.89
C PHE A 74 -1.46 -27.85 13.73
N PRO A 75 -2.09 -27.73 12.53
CA PRO A 75 -3.06 -26.69 12.26
C PRO A 75 -4.32 -26.76 13.16
N PHE A 76 -4.58 -27.89 13.82
CA PHE A 76 -5.65 -28.02 14.80
C PHE A 76 -5.44 -27.18 16.08
N THR A 77 -4.22 -26.67 16.33
CA THR A 77 -3.91 -25.71 17.41
C THR A 77 -4.44 -24.30 17.12
N LEU A 78 -4.81 -24.03 15.87
CA LEU A 78 -5.48 -22.79 15.47
C LEU A 78 -6.99 -22.89 15.72
N PRO A 79 -7.70 -21.79 15.99
CA PRO A 79 -9.12 -21.81 16.30
C PRO A 79 -9.94 -22.29 15.09
N LYS A 80 -11.10 -22.88 15.40
CA LYS A 80 -12.17 -23.06 14.41
C LYS A 80 -12.90 -21.74 14.24
N VAL A 81 -13.04 -21.29 13.00
CA VAL A 81 -13.68 -20.03 12.64
C VAL A 81 -14.55 -20.21 11.41
N ASP A 82 -15.56 -19.36 11.26
CA ASP A 82 -16.45 -19.40 10.10
C ASP A 82 -15.77 -18.79 8.87
N ILE A 83 -14.97 -17.73 9.08
CA ILE A 83 -14.16 -17.09 8.03
C ILE A 83 -12.72 -17.00 8.48
N TRP A 84 -11.80 -17.37 7.57
CA TRP A 84 -10.36 -17.10 7.67
C TRP A 84 -9.96 -16.10 6.61
N HIS A 85 -9.53 -14.89 7.00
CA HIS A 85 -9.05 -13.86 6.10
C HIS A 85 -7.51 -13.73 6.18
N SER A 86 -6.82 -14.20 5.14
CA SER A 86 -5.40 -13.95 4.94
C SER A 86 -5.23 -12.59 4.25
N VAL A 87 -4.84 -11.56 5.00
CA VAL A 87 -4.80 -10.17 4.53
C VAL A 87 -3.65 -9.87 3.57
N ASN A 88 -2.77 -10.83 3.30
CA ASN A 88 -1.75 -10.71 2.25
C ASN A 88 -1.27 -12.06 1.73
N GLN A 89 -0.59 -12.04 0.60
CA GLN A 89 -0.12 -13.26 -0.10
C GLN A 89 0.99 -14.01 0.64
N PHE A 90 1.68 -13.39 1.58
CA PHE A 90 2.83 -14.00 2.29
C PHE A 90 2.46 -14.66 3.61
N ASN A 91 1.27 -14.44 4.14
CA ASN A 91 0.79 -15.11 5.34
C ASN A 91 0.92 -16.63 5.21
N LYS A 92 1.48 -17.29 6.23
CA LYS A 92 1.88 -18.70 6.13
C LYS A 92 0.92 -19.67 6.79
N LEU A 93 0.09 -19.16 7.68
CA LEU A 93 -0.79 -19.97 8.50
C LEU A 93 -2.18 -20.04 7.88
N HIS A 94 -2.78 -21.22 7.90
CA HIS A 94 -4.16 -21.44 7.52
C HIS A 94 -4.58 -22.80 8.09
N ARG A 95 -5.70 -22.82 8.83
CA ARG A 95 -6.35 -24.06 9.21
C ARG A 95 -7.24 -24.51 8.06
N ASN A 96 -6.93 -25.65 7.48
CA ASN A 96 -7.73 -26.23 6.41
C ASN A 96 -8.97 -26.91 7.02
N ASP A 97 -10.01 -26.12 7.31
CA ASP A 97 -11.30 -26.61 7.82
C ASP A 97 -12.33 -26.51 6.69
N ARG A 98 -13.04 -27.62 6.40
CA ARG A 98 -14.02 -27.68 5.30
C ARG A 98 -15.21 -26.73 5.51
N ASN A 99 -15.50 -26.39 6.74
CA ASN A 99 -16.63 -25.51 7.10
C ASN A 99 -16.22 -24.03 7.16
N SER A 100 -14.93 -23.71 7.05
CA SER A 100 -14.45 -22.34 7.10
C SER A 100 -14.30 -21.76 5.69
N LYS A 101 -14.82 -20.57 5.47
CA LYS A 101 -14.59 -19.80 4.24
C LYS A 101 -13.21 -19.17 4.28
N PHE A 102 -12.44 -19.31 3.21
CA PHE A 102 -11.10 -18.75 3.11
C PHE A 102 -11.06 -17.57 2.14
N ILE A 103 -10.81 -16.37 2.67
CA ILE A 103 -10.58 -15.15 1.91
C ILE A 103 -9.07 -14.96 1.76
N PHE A 104 -8.61 -14.83 0.53
CA PHE A 104 -7.20 -14.66 0.22
C PHE A 104 -6.96 -13.33 -0.49
N THR A 105 -6.37 -12.36 0.24
CA THR A 105 -6.02 -11.05 -0.32
C THR A 105 -4.63 -11.08 -0.96
N ILE A 106 -4.55 -10.61 -2.20
CA ILE A 106 -3.32 -10.48 -2.97
C ILE A 106 -3.09 -9.00 -3.29
N HIS A 107 -1.98 -8.44 -2.79
CA HIS A 107 -1.65 -7.02 -2.95
C HIS A 107 -0.87 -6.72 -4.22
N ASP A 108 0.00 -7.62 -4.64
CA ASP A 108 0.79 -7.49 -5.87
C ASP A 108 1.40 -8.82 -6.30
N LEU A 109 1.92 -8.84 -7.51
CA LEU A 109 2.75 -9.90 -8.05
C LEU A 109 4.17 -9.38 -8.36
N ASN A 110 4.66 -8.41 -7.61
CA ASN A 110 5.97 -7.78 -7.85
C ASN A 110 7.13 -8.78 -7.88
N PHE A 111 7.02 -9.91 -7.16
CA PHE A 111 8.00 -10.99 -7.20
C PHE A 111 8.20 -11.55 -8.62
N LEU A 112 7.25 -11.38 -9.54
CA LEU A 112 7.41 -11.79 -10.94
C LEU A 112 8.51 -11.00 -11.65
N PHE A 113 8.75 -9.77 -11.24
CA PHE A 113 9.75 -8.88 -11.80
C PHE A 113 11.04 -8.82 -10.95
N GLU A 114 10.89 -8.95 -9.63
CA GLU A 114 12.00 -8.89 -8.68
C GLU A 114 12.78 -10.20 -8.58
N GLU A 115 12.12 -11.36 -8.81
CA GLU A 115 12.71 -12.68 -8.64
C GLU A 115 12.85 -13.41 -9.99
N LYS A 116 13.88 -14.28 -10.08
CA LYS A 116 14.17 -15.05 -11.30
C LYS A 116 14.22 -16.56 -11.03
N GLY A 117 14.10 -17.36 -12.09
CA GLY A 117 14.32 -18.80 -12.07
C GLY A 117 13.47 -19.54 -11.03
N ARG A 118 14.09 -20.47 -10.29
CA ARG A 118 13.40 -21.35 -9.31
C ARG A 118 12.67 -20.60 -8.21
N LYS A 119 13.18 -19.43 -7.81
CA LYS A 119 12.57 -18.64 -6.72
C LYS A 119 11.23 -18.06 -7.15
N ARG A 120 11.16 -17.48 -8.36
CA ARG A 120 9.92 -17.00 -8.98
C ARG A 120 8.87 -18.10 -9.10
N GLN A 121 9.28 -19.27 -9.62
CA GLN A 121 8.38 -20.43 -9.74
C GLN A 121 7.83 -20.89 -8.39
N LYS A 122 8.67 -20.94 -7.36
CA LYS A 122 8.26 -21.31 -6.01
C LYS A 122 7.22 -20.34 -5.42
N TYR A 123 7.36 -19.04 -5.68
CA TYR A 123 6.35 -18.06 -5.25
C TYR A 123 5.03 -18.25 -5.99
N LEU A 124 5.06 -18.44 -7.32
CA LEU A 124 3.85 -18.72 -8.11
C LEU A 124 3.15 -20.00 -7.63
N GLN A 125 3.88 -21.08 -7.43
CA GLN A 125 3.30 -22.33 -6.94
C GLN A 125 2.63 -22.17 -5.56
N ARG A 126 3.28 -21.45 -4.63
CA ARG A 126 2.69 -21.15 -3.32
C ARG A 126 1.43 -20.31 -3.40
N MET A 127 1.43 -19.34 -4.29
CA MET A 127 0.25 -18.51 -4.55
C MET A 127 -0.88 -19.34 -5.14
N GLN A 128 -0.59 -20.17 -6.16
CA GLN A 128 -1.57 -21.09 -6.76
C GLN A 128 -2.19 -22.02 -5.70
N GLN A 129 -1.39 -22.65 -4.85
CA GLN A 129 -1.88 -23.52 -3.77
C GLN A 129 -2.85 -22.82 -2.81
N LYS A 130 -2.69 -21.50 -2.58
CA LYS A 130 -3.62 -20.71 -1.78
C LYS A 130 -4.86 -20.33 -2.56
N ILE A 131 -4.71 -19.95 -3.82
CA ILE A 131 -5.82 -19.73 -4.74
C ILE A 131 -6.71 -20.95 -4.81
N ASP A 132 -6.14 -22.15 -4.95
CA ASP A 132 -6.88 -23.41 -5.02
C ASP A 132 -7.73 -23.67 -3.77
N LYS A 133 -7.27 -23.21 -2.59
CA LYS A 133 -7.98 -23.34 -1.31
C LYS A 133 -8.96 -22.21 -1.03
N ALA A 134 -8.77 -21.04 -1.65
CA ALA A 134 -9.60 -19.88 -1.37
C ALA A 134 -11.06 -20.10 -1.76
N THR A 135 -11.98 -19.60 -0.95
CA THR A 135 -13.38 -19.47 -1.32
C THR A 135 -13.54 -18.30 -2.27
N ILE A 136 -12.88 -17.19 -1.98
CA ILE A 136 -12.84 -15.98 -2.81
C ILE A 136 -11.45 -15.35 -2.71
N ILE A 137 -11.05 -14.67 -3.78
CA ILE A 137 -9.81 -13.90 -3.84
C ILE A 137 -10.18 -12.42 -3.78
N THR A 138 -9.47 -11.65 -2.97
CA THR A 138 -9.58 -10.19 -2.99
C THR A 138 -8.28 -9.56 -3.46
N THR A 139 -8.38 -8.41 -4.13
CA THR A 139 -7.25 -7.64 -4.62
C THR A 139 -7.45 -6.18 -4.35
N ILE A 140 -6.36 -5.42 -4.40
CA ILE A 140 -6.36 -4.00 -4.04
C ILE A 140 -6.42 -3.06 -5.25
N SER A 141 -6.45 -3.62 -6.48
CA SER A 141 -6.64 -2.87 -7.73
C SER A 141 -7.11 -3.83 -8.84
N HIS A 142 -7.71 -3.29 -9.88
CA HIS A 142 -8.07 -4.04 -11.09
C HIS A 142 -6.81 -4.54 -11.81
N TYR A 143 -5.75 -3.73 -11.84
CA TYR A 143 -4.45 -4.15 -12.36
C TYR A 143 -3.96 -5.46 -11.72
N VAL A 144 -4.00 -5.56 -10.37
CA VAL A 144 -3.60 -6.79 -9.68
C VAL A 144 -4.54 -7.95 -10.00
N ALA A 145 -5.85 -7.70 -10.13
CA ALA A 145 -6.80 -8.73 -10.53
C ALA A 145 -6.47 -9.30 -11.92
N ASP A 146 -6.11 -8.46 -12.87
CA ASP A 146 -5.75 -8.88 -14.22
C ASP A 146 -4.40 -9.62 -14.26
N GLU A 147 -3.42 -9.19 -13.47
CA GLU A 147 -2.16 -9.94 -13.31
C GLU A 147 -2.38 -11.34 -12.72
N ILE A 148 -3.30 -11.48 -11.74
CA ILE A 148 -3.65 -12.80 -11.18
C ILE A 148 -4.27 -13.68 -12.28
N LYS A 149 -5.26 -13.19 -13.03
CA LYS A 149 -5.88 -13.93 -14.13
C LYS A 149 -4.86 -14.38 -15.18
N LYS A 150 -3.84 -13.54 -15.43
CA LYS A 150 -2.79 -13.81 -16.43
C LYS A 150 -1.78 -14.88 -15.97
N TYR A 151 -1.42 -14.90 -14.70
CA TYR A 151 -0.32 -15.74 -14.20
C TYR A 151 -0.75 -16.93 -13.36
N THR A 152 -2.05 -17.08 -13.06
CA THR A 152 -2.58 -18.17 -12.23
C THR A 152 -3.84 -18.77 -12.83
N THR A 153 -4.26 -19.93 -12.31
CA THR A 153 -5.52 -20.59 -12.70
C THR A 153 -6.53 -20.40 -11.58
N LEU A 154 -7.69 -19.83 -11.90
CA LEU A 154 -8.72 -19.49 -10.92
C LEU A 154 -9.71 -20.62 -10.64
N HIS A 155 -9.85 -21.59 -11.53
CA HIS A 155 -10.83 -22.67 -11.43
C HIS A 155 -12.26 -22.18 -11.16
N GLY A 156 -12.66 -21.10 -11.86
CA GLY A 156 -13.98 -20.48 -11.69
C GLY A 156 -14.18 -19.62 -10.44
N LYS A 157 -13.13 -19.40 -9.63
CA LYS A 157 -13.22 -18.56 -8.43
C LYS A 157 -13.35 -17.08 -8.79
N GLU A 158 -14.14 -16.38 -7.99
CA GLU A 158 -14.31 -14.93 -8.09
C GLU A 158 -13.07 -14.19 -7.59
N ILE A 159 -12.73 -13.09 -8.26
CA ILE A 159 -11.81 -12.07 -7.76
C ILE A 159 -12.62 -10.81 -7.48
N ARG A 160 -12.61 -10.34 -6.24
CA ARG A 160 -13.24 -9.08 -5.84
C ARG A 160 -12.18 -8.00 -5.60
N VAL A 161 -12.30 -6.87 -6.27
CA VAL A 161 -11.43 -5.72 -6.03
C VAL A 161 -11.99 -4.92 -4.87
N ILE A 162 -11.17 -4.77 -3.82
CA ILE A 162 -11.44 -3.91 -2.67
C ILE A 162 -10.22 -3.00 -2.50
N TYR A 163 -10.35 -1.76 -2.95
CA TYR A 163 -9.26 -0.78 -2.86
C TYR A 163 -8.81 -0.55 -1.42
N ASN A 164 -7.52 -0.30 -1.22
CA ASN A 164 -6.98 -0.01 0.10
C ASN A 164 -7.61 1.25 0.71
N GLY A 165 -7.84 1.20 2.01
CA GLY A 165 -8.11 2.39 2.80
C GLY A 165 -6.88 3.28 2.92
N VAL A 166 -7.09 4.59 2.94
CA VAL A 166 -6.06 5.61 3.10
C VAL A 166 -6.44 6.52 4.27
N GLU A 167 -5.48 6.80 5.12
CA GLU A 167 -5.67 7.68 6.26
C GLU A 167 -5.92 9.13 5.79
N ARG A 168 -6.77 9.86 6.50
CA ARG A 168 -7.03 11.27 6.25
C ARG A 168 -5.88 12.11 6.80
N LEU A 169 -4.96 12.55 5.93
CA LEU A 169 -3.75 13.28 6.32
C LEU A 169 -3.91 14.79 6.29
N ASP A 170 -4.73 15.32 5.39
CA ASP A 170 -4.87 16.76 5.17
C ASP A 170 -5.45 17.54 6.36
N GLN A 171 -6.06 16.84 7.32
CA GLN A 171 -6.60 17.40 8.56
C GLN A 171 -5.68 17.24 9.77
N GLN A 172 -4.53 16.54 9.62
CA GLN A 172 -3.59 16.32 10.70
C GLN A 172 -2.56 17.45 10.81
N GLU A 173 -1.95 17.54 11.97
CA GLU A 173 -0.87 18.49 12.23
C GLU A 173 0.35 18.18 11.37
N ASP A 174 1.07 19.24 10.99
CA ASP A 174 2.31 19.14 10.28
C ASP A 174 3.47 19.82 11.00
N LYS A 175 4.69 19.45 10.62
CA LYS A 175 5.92 20.04 11.14
C LYS A 175 6.92 20.18 10.01
N LYS A 176 7.43 21.41 9.80
CA LYS A 176 8.49 21.65 8.82
C LYS A 176 9.73 20.83 9.16
N PRO A 177 10.24 19.99 8.25
CA PRO A 177 11.49 19.26 8.45
C PRO A 177 12.69 20.23 8.57
N GLN A 178 13.67 19.88 9.41
CA GLN A 178 14.90 20.67 9.55
C GLN A 178 15.72 20.75 8.26
N PHE A 179 15.63 19.74 7.40
CA PHE A 179 16.35 19.71 6.12
C PHE A 179 15.70 20.57 5.03
N ALA A 180 14.50 21.10 5.24
CA ALA A 180 13.80 21.90 4.23
C ALA A 180 14.43 23.29 4.09
N THR A 181 14.98 23.57 2.92
CA THR A 181 15.79 24.79 2.64
C THR A 181 14.94 26.07 2.57
N GLY A 182 13.64 25.97 2.32
CA GLY A 182 12.75 27.10 2.08
C GLY A 182 12.59 27.45 0.59
N ARG A 183 13.31 26.79 -0.32
CA ARG A 183 13.08 26.89 -1.77
C ARG A 183 11.82 26.13 -2.18
N PRO A 184 11.15 26.46 -3.30
CA PRO A 184 10.10 25.62 -3.87
C PRO A 184 10.66 24.23 -4.16
N PHE A 185 9.84 23.20 -3.99
CA PHE A 185 10.36 21.83 -4.10
C PHE A 185 9.36 20.84 -4.68
N PHE A 186 9.91 19.80 -5.29
CA PHE A 186 9.21 18.57 -5.64
C PHE A 186 9.41 17.52 -4.55
N PHE A 187 8.46 16.62 -4.43
CA PHE A 187 8.46 15.60 -3.38
C PHE A 187 8.19 14.21 -3.95
N THR A 188 8.88 13.23 -3.41
CA THR A 188 8.60 11.81 -3.60
C THR A 188 8.90 11.02 -2.34
N ILE A 189 8.16 9.90 -2.13
CA ILE A 189 8.32 9.08 -0.94
C ILE A 189 8.11 7.59 -1.25
N GLY A 190 8.88 6.75 -0.57
CA GLY A 190 8.74 5.29 -0.60
C GLY A 190 9.99 4.58 -0.12
N GLN A 191 9.90 3.26 0.08
CA GLN A 191 11.07 2.45 0.37
C GLN A 191 12.08 2.57 -0.78
N MET A 192 13.36 2.78 -0.48
CA MET A 192 14.43 2.93 -1.49
C MET A 192 14.74 1.58 -2.17
N ARG A 193 13.83 1.15 -3.05
CA ARG A 193 13.96 -0.05 -3.89
C ARG A 193 14.03 0.33 -5.36
N ALA A 194 14.76 -0.44 -6.15
CA ALA A 194 14.99 -0.15 -7.58
C ALA A 194 13.69 0.05 -8.38
N LYS A 195 12.63 -0.69 -8.04
CA LYS A 195 11.31 -0.54 -8.68
C LYS A 195 10.69 0.84 -8.52
N LYS A 196 11.06 1.62 -7.48
CA LYS A 196 10.59 2.99 -7.28
C LYS A 196 11.19 3.98 -8.29
N ASN A 197 12.29 3.60 -8.94
CA ASN A 197 12.91 4.32 -10.05
C ASN A 197 13.27 5.79 -9.73
N PHE A 198 13.52 6.13 -8.46
CA PHE A 198 13.76 7.50 -8.03
C PHE A 198 15.03 8.11 -8.61
N HIS A 199 16.01 7.27 -9.04
CA HIS A 199 17.26 7.75 -9.63
C HIS A 199 17.03 8.60 -10.89
N ILE A 200 15.95 8.37 -11.65
CA ILE A 200 15.66 9.13 -12.85
C ILE A 200 15.34 10.60 -12.54
N LEU A 201 14.77 10.85 -11.36
CA LEU A 201 14.43 12.20 -10.93
C LEU A 201 15.69 13.09 -10.73
N ILE A 202 16.86 12.48 -10.44
CA ILE A 202 18.13 13.22 -10.33
C ILE A 202 18.47 13.90 -11.66
N ASP A 203 18.26 13.19 -12.76
CA ASP A 203 18.51 13.76 -14.10
C ASP A 203 17.38 14.71 -14.52
N VAL A 204 16.14 14.50 -14.08
CA VAL A 204 15.02 15.47 -14.27
C VAL A 204 15.33 16.80 -13.58
N MET A 205 15.94 16.79 -12.40
CA MET A 205 16.25 18.01 -11.65
C MET A 205 17.31 18.91 -12.30
N LYS A 206 18.04 18.44 -13.29
CA LYS A 206 18.91 19.29 -14.11
C LYS A 206 18.14 20.38 -14.87
N PHE A 207 16.88 20.12 -15.17
CA PHE A 207 15.98 21.05 -15.84
C PHE A 207 15.26 22.00 -14.89
N PHE A 208 15.44 21.84 -13.56
CA PHE A 208 14.78 22.61 -12.51
C PHE A 208 15.77 23.11 -11.45
N PRO A 209 16.77 23.94 -11.84
CA PRO A 209 17.75 24.46 -10.88
C PRO A 209 17.15 25.38 -9.81
N GLU A 210 15.94 25.91 -10.07
CA GLU A 210 15.17 26.76 -9.16
C GLU A 210 14.41 25.98 -8.08
N TYR A 211 14.21 24.67 -8.25
CA TYR A 211 13.51 23.79 -7.31
C TYR A 211 14.46 22.85 -6.58
N ASP A 212 14.08 22.45 -5.39
CA ASP A 212 14.67 21.32 -4.71
C ASP A 212 13.85 20.05 -4.95
N LEU A 213 14.46 18.88 -4.76
CA LEU A 213 13.79 17.58 -4.76
C LEU A 213 14.07 16.87 -3.43
N TYR A 214 13.03 16.55 -2.69
CA TYR A 214 13.12 15.69 -1.51
C TYR A 214 12.69 14.26 -1.85
N ILE A 215 13.64 13.31 -1.73
CA ILE A 215 13.43 11.88 -1.89
C ILE A 215 13.42 11.26 -0.49
N CYS A 216 12.24 10.92 0.02
CA CYS A 216 12.04 10.47 1.40
C CYS A 216 11.72 8.98 1.48
N GLY A 217 12.02 8.37 2.61
CA GLY A 217 11.62 7.01 2.95
C GLY A 217 12.75 6.12 3.42
N GLU A 218 12.41 4.86 3.75
CA GLU A 218 13.34 3.88 4.31
C GLU A 218 14.52 3.61 3.37
N ASP A 219 15.75 3.95 3.83
CA ASP A 219 16.98 3.95 3.03
C ASP A 219 17.96 2.82 3.38
N ARG A 220 17.56 1.81 4.16
CA ARG A 220 18.39 0.63 4.51
C ARG A 220 18.76 -0.26 3.32
N PHE A 221 18.13 -0.07 2.17
CA PHE A 221 18.33 -0.89 0.98
C PHE A 221 19.54 -0.42 0.15
N ARG A 222 20.15 -1.36 -0.58
CA ARG A 222 21.30 -1.10 -1.48
C ARG A 222 21.03 0.06 -2.44
N TYR A 223 19.83 0.16 -2.96
CA TYR A 223 19.44 1.19 -3.91
C TYR A 223 19.56 2.63 -3.36
N ALA A 224 19.42 2.83 -2.05
CA ALA A 224 19.68 4.13 -1.43
C ALA A 224 21.15 4.56 -1.58
N LYS A 225 22.09 3.62 -1.48
CA LYS A 225 23.52 3.88 -1.70
C LYS A 225 23.79 4.27 -3.16
N GLU A 226 23.11 3.61 -4.10
CA GLU A 226 23.18 3.90 -5.52
C GLU A 226 22.66 5.34 -5.81
N ILE A 227 21.53 5.73 -5.23
CA ILE A 227 20.99 7.10 -5.33
C ILE A 227 22.00 8.12 -4.75
N LYS A 228 22.55 7.89 -3.55
CA LYS A 228 23.56 8.77 -2.95
C LYS A 228 24.79 8.94 -3.85
N ALA A 229 25.26 7.85 -4.46
CA ALA A 229 26.39 7.87 -5.39
C ALA A 229 26.07 8.70 -6.65
N LEU A 230 24.88 8.52 -7.23
CA LEU A 230 24.43 9.26 -8.40
C LEU A 230 24.26 10.76 -8.11
N ILE A 231 23.70 11.15 -6.97
CA ILE A 231 23.61 12.56 -6.56
C ILE A 231 24.99 13.20 -6.55
N LYS A 232 25.99 12.53 -5.97
CA LYS A 232 27.37 13.01 -5.92
C LYS A 232 28.00 13.07 -7.32
N GLU A 233 27.89 12.00 -8.10
CA GLU A 233 28.43 11.89 -9.47
C GLU A 233 27.86 13.00 -10.39
N ARG A 234 26.54 13.21 -10.32
CA ARG A 234 25.83 14.20 -11.15
C ARG A 234 25.97 15.63 -10.61
N LYS A 235 26.58 15.82 -9.44
CA LYS A 235 26.66 17.11 -8.72
C LYS A 235 25.30 17.76 -8.56
N ALA A 236 24.27 16.94 -8.24
CA ALA A 236 22.89 17.39 -8.12
C ALA A 236 22.67 18.05 -6.76
N ILE A 237 23.08 19.31 -6.62
CA ILE A 237 23.08 20.10 -5.36
C ILE A 237 21.66 20.40 -4.83
N ASN A 238 20.66 20.27 -5.69
CA ASN A 238 19.24 20.50 -5.38
C ASN A 238 18.44 19.19 -5.20
N VAL A 239 19.11 18.05 -4.97
CA VAL A 239 18.48 16.75 -4.71
C VAL A 239 18.90 16.23 -3.35
N TYR A 240 17.92 15.98 -2.47
CA TYR A 240 18.13 15.56 -1.09
C TYR A 240 17.52 14.19 -0.85
N LEU A 241 18.36 13.21 -0.50
CA LEU A 241 17.90 11.92 0.02
C LEU A 241 17.84 12.02 1.55
N THR A 242 16.63 12.14 2.10
CA THR A 242 16.42 12.47 3.50
C THR A 242 16.40 11.25 4.45
N GLY A 243 16.22 10.04 3.91
CA GLY A 243 15.94 8.88 4.72
C GLY A 243 14.50 8.85 5.24
N LYS A 244 14.26 8.11 6.32
CA LYS A 244 12.96 8.03 6.98
C LYS A 244 12.61 9.36 7.64
N ILE A 245 11.37 9.78 7.50
CA ILE A 245 10.81 11.01 8.07
C ILE A 245 9.65 10.71 9.02
N GLU A 246 9.34 11.63 9.90
CA GLU A 246 8.17 11.59 10.79
C GLU A 246 6.87 11.78 10.01
N GLN A 247 5.73 11.32 10.56
CA GLN A 247 4.42 11.49 9.95
C GLN A 247 4.07 12.97 9.76
N THR A 248 4.34 13.80 10.77
CA THR A 248 4.10 15.26 10.72
C THR A 248 4.95 15.95 9.64
N GLU A 249 6.20 15.50 9.44
CA GLU A 249 7.08 15.99 8.38
C GLU A 249 6.59 15.56 7.00
N LYS A 250 6.11 14.31 6.85
CA LYS A 250 5.49 13.82 5.61
C LYS A 250 4.29 14.68 5.23
N ILE A 251 3.45 15.01 6.19
CA ILE A 251 2.27 15.86 5.99
C ILE A 251 2.70 17.26 5.53
N TRP A 252 3.72 17.84 6.17
CA TRP A 252 4.25 19.13 5.76
C TRP A 252 4.77 19.12 4.32
N LEU A 253 5.49 18.08 3.94
CA LEU A 253 6.02 17.92 2.59
C LEU A 253 4.91 17.82 1.55
N TYR A 254 3.87 17.01 1.79
CA TYR A 254 2.71 16.98 0.90
C TYR A 254 1.99 18.33 0.82
N ARG A 255 1.84 19.04 1.97
CA ARG A 255 1.13 20.32 2.02
C ARG A 255 1.87 21.44 1.30
N ASN A 256 3.19 21.41 1.27
CA ASN A 256 4.01 22.51 0.78
C ASN A 256 4.77 22.22 -0.53
N CYS A 257 4.78 20.99 -1.04
CA CYS A 257 5.43 20.72 -2.33
C CYS A 257 4.68 21.39 -3.49
N GLU A 258 5.40 21.75 -4.53
CA GLU A 258 4.82 22.21 -5.79
C GLU A 258 4.22 21.06 -6.59
N SER A 259 4.83 19.89 -6.52
CA SER A 259 4.33 18.69 -7.18
C SER A 259 4.85 17.42 -6.50
N PHE A 260 4.04 16.36 -6.57
CA PHE A 260 4.42 15.02 -6.18
C PHE A 260 4.84 14.22 -7.42
N LEU A 261 6.06 13.66 -7.40
CA LEU A 261 6.66 12.94 -8.53
C LEU A 261 6.80 11.45 -8.19
N PHE A 262 6.15 10.56 -8.96
CA PHE A 262 6.16 9.14 -8.65
C PHE A 262 6.45 8.24 -9.86
N PRO A 263 7.75 8.08 -10.23
CA PRO A 263 8.19 7.34 -11.42
C PRO A 263 8.26 5.82 -11.20
N SER A 264 7.52 5.28 -10.24
CA SER A 264 7.58 3.86 -9.86
C SER A 264 7.19 2.93 -11.02
N LYS A 265 7.90 1.80 -11.15
CA LYS A 265 7.67 0.74 -12.14
C LYS A 265 6.97 -0.49 -11.56
N GLY A 266 6.69 -0.50 -10.25
CA GLY A 266 6.12 -1.69 -9.59
C GLY A 266 5.33 -1.35 -8.33
N GLU A 267 4.01 -1.20 -8.47
CA GLU A 267 3.06 -0.96 -7.39
C GLU A 267 1.88 -1.91 -7.48
N GLY A 268 1.28 -2.23 -6.33
CA GLY A 268 -0.01 -2.90 -6.27
C GLY A 268 -1.17 -1.92 -6.14
N PHE A 269 -0.91 -0.71 -5.58
CA PHE A 269 -1.92 0.34 -5.39
C PHE A 269 -1.38 1.75 -5.64
N GLY A 270 -0.41 2.22 -4.84
CA GLY A 270 0.12 3.58 -4.97
C GLY A 270 -0.47 4.54 -3.93
N LEU A 271 -0.50 4.13 -2.65
CA LEU A 271 -0.96 4.97 -1.53
C LEU A 271 -0.45 6.42 -1.59
N PRO A 272 0.84 6.70 -1.91
CA PRO A 272 1.35 8.06 -1.96
C PRO A 272 0.66 8.97 -2.98
N ILE A 273 0.05 8.41 -4.04
CA ILE A 273 -0.72 9.18 -5.02
C ILE A 273 -2.00 9.72 -4.36
N ILE A 274 -2.74 8.85 -3.67
CA ILE A 274 -3.95 9.24 -2.97
C ILE A 274 -3.64 10.21 -1.83
N GLU A 275 -2.54 10.00 -1.11
CA GLU A 275 -2.06 10.94 -0.09
C GLU A 275 -1.81 12.33 -0.72
N ALA A 276 -1.08 12.44 -1.84
CA ALA A 276 -0.83 13.71 -2.52
C ALA A 276 -2.13 14.38 -3.04
N MET A 277 -3.11 13.59 -3.51
CA MET A 277 -4.42 14.08 -3.95
C MET A 277 -5.20 14.77 -2.83
N GLN A 278 -5.11 14.26 -1.59
CA GLN A 278 -5.76 14.88 -0.43
C GLN A 278 -5.31 16.33 -0.22
N PHE A 279 -4.06 16.65 -0.52
CA PHE A 279 -3.50 17.99 -0.42
C PHE A 279 -3.73 18.85 -1.67
N GLY A 280 -4.38 18.31 -2.70
CA GLY A 280 -4.67 19.05 -3.93
C GLY A 280 -3.41 19.37 -4.75
N LYS A 281 -2.40 18.50 -4.72
CA LYS A 281 -1.12 18.73 -5.41
C LYS A 281 -1.15 18.22 -6.84
N ALA A 282 -0.39 18.87 -7.71
CA ALA A 282 -0.08 18.35 -9.03
C ALA A 282 0.70 17.04 -8.88
N ILE A 283 0.32 15.99 -9.60
CA ILE A 283 0.88 14.65 -9.45
C ILE A 283 1.34 14.17 -10.82
N PHE A 284 2.59 13.74 -10.89
CA PHE A 284 3.16 13.12 -12.08
C PHE A 284 3.57 11.69 -11.78
N ILE A 285 3.06 10.75 -12.56
CA ILE A 285 3.24 9.31 -12.37
C ILE A 285 3.74 8.62 -13.63
N SER A 286 4.36 7.48 -13.47
CA SER A 286 4.69 6.61 -14.61
C SER A 286 3.44 5.90 -15.15
N ASN A 287 3.51 5.44 -16.40
CA ASN A 287 2.49 4.62 -17.03
C ASN A 287 2.73 3.11 -16.74
N TYR A 288 2.98 2.76 -15.47
CA TYR A 288 3.26 1.37 -15.07
C TYR A 288 2.28 0.91 -14.00
N THR A 289 1.94 -0.39 -14.09
CA THR A 289 1.13 -1.11 -13.10
C THR A 289 -0.22 -0.43 -12.83
N CYS A 290 -0.64 -0.36 -11.57
CA CYS A 290 -1.91 0.25 -11.17
C CYS A 290 -1.90 1.79 -11.13
N LEU A 291 -0.78 2.45 -11.43
CA LEU A 291 -0.67 3.91 -11.23
C LEU A 291 -1.64 4.72 -12.11
N PRO A 292 -1.85 4.39 -13.42
CA PRO A 292 -2.88 5.06 -14.22
C PRO A 292 -4.30 4.86 -13.69
N GLU A 293 -4.62 3.64 -13.20
CA GLU A 293 -5.90 3.32 -12.57
C GLU A 293 -6.15 4.19 -11.34
N ILE A 294 -5.19 4.25 -10.42
CA ILE A 294 -5.30 5.02 -9.19
C ILE A 294 -5.22 6.53 -9.45
N GLY A 295 -4.47 6.94 -10.46
CA GLY A 295 -4.40 8.33 -10.92
C GLY A 295 -5.71 8.86 -11.49
N ASN A 296 -6.55 7.99 -12.06
CA ASN A 296 -7.91 8.22 -12.51
C ASN A 296 -8.12 9.55 -13.28
N GLY A 297 -7.19 9.89 -14.18
CA GLY A 297 -7.24 11.14 -14.95
C GLY A 297 -6.92 12.42 -14.16
N PHE A 298 -6.68 12.33 -12.85
CA PHE A 298 -6.24 13.46 -12.03
C PHE A 298 -4.72 13.64 -12.04
N ALA A 299 -3.95 12.55 -12.19
CA ALA A 299 -2.50 12.60 -12.31
C ALA A 299 -2.08 12.72 -13.78
N TYR A 300 -0.96 13.43 -14.01
CA TYR A 300 -0.29 13.48 -15.31
C TYR A 300 0.57 12.23 -15.47
N ILE A 301 0.42 11.52 -16.58
CA ILE A 301 1.11 10.27 -16.86
C ILE A 301 2.33 10.55 -17.74
N TRP A 302 3.47 10.05 -17.35
CA TRP A 302 4.65 9.98 -18.20
C TRP A 302 4.61 8.70 -19.05
N ASP A 303 4.35 8.83 -20.33
CA ASP A 303 4.37 7.70 -21.28
C ASP A 303 5.77 7.12 -21.44
N LYS A 304 6.78 8.00 -21.36
CA LYS A 304 8.19 7.64 -21.39
C LYS A 304 8.92 8.18 -20.15
N LEU A 305 9.70 7.32 -19.54
CA LEU A 305 10.55 7.69 -18.41
C LEU A 305 11.92 8.16 -18.92
N GLU A 306 11.91 9.24 -19.67
CA GLU A 306 13.08 9.95 -20.18
C GLU A 306 13.16 11.33 -19.50
N PRO A 307 14.27 11.70 -18.86
CA PRO A 307 14.36 12.91 -18.03
C PRO A 307 13.90 14.19 -18.72
N GLU A 308 14.26 14.40 -19.97
CA GLU A 308 13.87 15.59 -20.74
C GLU A 308 12.36 15.59 -21.04
N ALA A 309 11.80 14.47 -21.46
CA ALA A 309 10.37 14.34 -21.72
C ALA A 309 9.55 14.52 -20.42
N MET A 310 10.03 13.98 -19.32
CA MET A 310 9.43 14.16 -17.99
C MET A 310 9.46 15.62 -17.57
N ALA A 311 10.59 16.29 -17.70
CA ALA A 311 10.74 17.70 -17.37
C ALA A 311 9.84 18.60 -18.25
N LYS A 312 9.76 18.34 -19.55
CA LYS A 312 8.85 19.05 -20.46
C LYS A 312 7.38 18.89 -20.03
N SER A 313 6.99 17.68 -19.63
CA SER A 313 5.65 17.41 -19.11
C SER A 313 5.36 18.21 -17.84
N ILE A 314 6.30 18.26 -16.89
CA ILE A 314 6.15 19.03 -15.65
C ILE A 314 6.02 20.53 -15.97
N ARG A 315 6.94 21.11 -16.75
CA ARG A 315 6.92 22.54 -17.10
C ARG A 315 5.62 22.96 -17.80
N LYS A 316 5.10 22.10 -18.67
CA LYS A 316 3.84 22.35 -19.39
C LYS A 316 2.63 22.33 -18.46
N ASN A 317 2.54 21.32 -17.61
CA ASN A 317 1.29 21.00 -16.93
C ASN A 317 1.18 21.57 -15.51
N LEU A 318 2.32 21.82 -14.83
CA LEU A 318 2.32 22.29 -13.45
C LEU A 318 1.62 23.67 -13.28
N PRO A 319 1.90 24.70 -14.09
CA PRO A 319 1.18 25.97 -13.99
C PRO A 319 -0.31 25.81 -14.26
N LEU A 320 -0.68 25.08 -15.32
CA LEU A 320 -2.08 24.87 -15.73
C LEU A 320 -2.90 24.08 -14.69
N PHE A 321 -2.25 23.23 -13.90
CA PHE A 321 -2.95 22.43 -12.88
C PHE A 321 -3.59 23.33 -11.82
N TYR A 322 -2.88 24.31 -11.30
CA TYR A 322 -3.36 25.16 -10.21
C TYR A 322 -4.43 26.16 -10.63
N GLU A 323 -4.62 26.36 -11.93
CA GLU A 323 -5.74 27.13 -12.51
C GLU A 323 -7.05 26.34 -12.47
N GLN A 324 -6.98 24.99 -12.45
CA GLN A 324 -8.13 24.08 -12.53
C GLN A 324 -8.78 23.82 -11.16
N LYS A 325 -9.25 24.83 -10.46
CA LYS A 325 -9.80 24.70 -9.08
C LYS A 325 -10.89 23.64 -8.93
N SER A 326 -11.79 23.52 -9.92
CA SER A 326 -12.86 22.50 -9.91
C SER A 326 -12.29 21.09 -9.99
N LYS A 327 -11.30 20.85 -10.86
CA LYS A 327 -10.62 19.55 -11.00
C LYS A 327 -9.88 19.19 -9.72
N ILE A 328 -9.22 20.14 -9.06
CA ILE A 328 -8.54 19.92 -7.77
C ILE A 328 -9.54 19.50 -6.70
N LYS A 329 -10.71 20.14 -6.65
CA LYS A 329 -11.80 19.78 -5.72
C LYS A 329 -12.27 18.34 -5.96
N GLN A 330 -12.58 17.99 -7.21
CA GLN A 330 -12.98 16.62 -7.59
C GLN A 330 -11.90 15.57 -7.26
N MET A 331 -10.63 15.90 -7.48
CA MET A 331 -9.49 15.04 -7.13
C MET A 331 -9.43 14.78 -5.62
N LYS A 332 -9.66 15.79 -4.77
CA LYS A 332 -9.72 15.63 -3.32
C LYS A 332 -10.90 14.75 -2.90
N GLU A 333 -12.08 14.97 -3.49
CA GLU A 333 -13.27 14.15 -3.25
C GLU A 333 -13.03 12.69 -3.65
N TYR A 334 -12.38 12.46 -4.78
CA TYR A 334 -11.95 11.12 -5.21
C TYR A 334 -10.98 10.50 -4.20
N ALA A 335 -9.96 11.24 -3.74
CA ALA A 335 -9.03 10.75 -2.72
C ALA A 335 -9.73 10.36 -1.41
N TYR A 336 -10.73 11.13 -0.98
CA TYR A 336 -11.53 10.84 0.23
C TYR A 336 -12.43 9.63 0.07
N SER A 337 -12.71 9.18 -1.16
CA SER A 337 -13.46 7.96 -1.37
C SER A 337 -12.70 6.69 -0.97
N PHE A 338 -11.38 6.76 -0.80
CA PHE A 338 -10.51 5.66 -0.33
C PHE A 338 -10.38 5.61 1.19
N SER A 339 -11.38 5.96 1.95
CA SER A 339 -11.30 5.92 3.41
C SER A 339 -11.22 4.49 3.94
N TYR A 340 -10.54 4.31 5.10
CA TYR A 340 -10.52 3.03 5.81
C TYR A 340 -11.92 2.57 6.19
N GLU A 341 -12.82 3.48 6.51
CA GLU A 341 -14.21 3.19 6.84
C GLU A 341 -14.91 2.45 5.68
N LYS A 342 -14.82 2.96 4.46
CA LYS A 342 -15.37 2.31 3.27
C LYS A 342 -14.69 0.97 2.97
N HIS A 343 -13.38 0.93 3.11
CA HIS A 343 -12.60 -0.29 2.91
C HIS A 343 -13.02 -1.41 3.86
N ILE A 344 -13.12 -1.11 5.14
CA ILE A 344 -13.53 -2.08 6.16
C ILE A 344 -14.99 -2.48 5.97
N GLN A 345 -15.87 -1.52 5.64
CA GLN A 345 -17.28 -1.82 5.35
C GLN A 345 -17.43 -2.80 4.16
N ALA A 346 -16.59 -2.64 3.13
CA ALA A 346 -16.57 -3.58 2.01
C ALA A 346 -16.20 -5.01 2.45
N TYR A 347 -15.25 -5.15 3.36
CA TYR A 347 -14.92 -6.47 3.93
C TYR A 347 -16.03 -7.02 4.83
N ILE A 348 -16.68 -6.20 5.66
CA ILE A 348 -17.81 -6.63 6.48
C ILE A 348 -18.95 -7.16 5.59
N ASN A 349 -19.26 -6.44 4.51
CA ASN A 349 -20.27 -6.88 3.56
C ASN A 349 -19.87 -8.21 2.90
N LEU A 350 -18.59 -8.37 2.51
CA LEU A 350 -18.07 -9.63 2.00
C LEU A 350 -18.16 -10.78 3.02
N TYR A 351 -17.86 -10.53 4.31
CA TYR A 351 -17.98 -11.54 5.34
C TYR A 351 -19.43 -12.00 5.50
N ARG A 352 -20.40 -11.08 5.53
CA ARG A 352 -21.82 -11.40 5.63
C ARG A 352 -22.35 -12.17 4.42
N GLU A 353 -21.84 -11.85 3.23
CA GLU A 353 -22.20 -12.55 1.99
C GLU A 353 -21.73 -14.02 1.98
N LEU A 354 -20.63 -14.32 2.66
CA LEU A 354 -20.04 -15.66 2.68
C LEU A 354 -20.59 -16.54 3.83
N LEU A 355 -21.25 -15.96 4.83
CA LEU A 355 -21.84 -16.65 5.98
C LEU A 355 -23.24 -17.14 5.69
#